data_86e6ca64c73bb8e94cbb9bd7c910e2c1
#
_entry.id   86e6ca64c73bb8e94cbb9bd7c910e2c1
#
_cell.length_a   1.000
_cell.length_b   1.000
_cell.length_c   1.000
_cell.angle_alpha   90.00
_cell.angle_beta   90.00
_cell.angle_gamma   90.00
#
_symmetry.space_group_name_H-M   'P 1'
#
loop_
_entity.id
_entity.type
_entity.pdbx_description
1 polymer ?
#
loop_
_entity_poly.entity_id
_entity_poly.type
_entity_poly.pdbx_seq_one_letter_code
_entity_poly.pdbx_strand_id
1 'polypeptide(L)'
;MAEPNPMAVIADCIEKSKATADQELIGDYIAEALGVLQIDNTEEDAFNMLGSAIVDAVADDPAHTEGLFEVWSELEEQRKLE
;
A
#
# COMPACT_ATOMS: atom_id res chain seq x y z
N MET A 1 11.81 19.59 11.40
CA MET A 1 10.78 18.97 10.60
C MET A 1 10.32 17.67 11.24
N ALA A 2 9.03 17.46 11.28
CA ALA A 2 8.51 16.22 11.84
C ALA A 2 8.83 15.04 10.93
N GLU A 3 9.13 13.90 11.53
CA GLU A 3 9.32 12.66 10.78
C GLU A 3 7.99 12.26 10.11
N PRO A 4 8.03 11.62 8.94
CA PRO A 4 6.79 11.13 8.33
C PRO A 4 6.08 10.16 9.26
N ASN A 5 4.81 10.43 9.51
CA ASN A 5 3.99 9.52 10.30
C ASN A 5 3.64 8.31 9.42
N PRO A 6 4.01 7.08 9.82
CA PRO A 6 3.69 5.89 9.01
C PRO A 6 2.21 5.77 8.67
N MET A 7 1.34 6.10 9.61
CA MET A 7 -0.09 6.04 9.37
C MET A 7 -0.54 7.05 8.32
N ALA A 8 0.06 8.24 8.31
CA ALA A 8 -0.24 9.26 7.32
C ALA A 8 0.25 8.85 5.93
N VAL A 9 1.42 8.24 5.85
CA VAL A 9 1.97 7.74 4.58
C VAL A 9 1.06 6.66 3.99
N ILE A 10 0.63 5.72 4.83
CA ILE A 10 -0.26 4.63 4.42
C ILE A 10 -1.62 5.18 3.96
N ALA A 11 -2.20 6.09 4.74
CA ALA A 11 -3.48 6.69 4.42
C ALA A 11 -3.42 7.45 3.09
N ASP A 12 -2.36 8.20 2.86
CA ASP A 12 -2.15 8.95 1.62
C ASP A 12 -2.04 8.00 0.41
N CYS A 13 -1.29 6.92 0.56
CA CYS A 13 -1.16 5.90 -0.47
C CYS A 13 -2.53 5.31 -0.85
N ILE A 14 -3.34 4.95 0.14
CA ILE A 14 -4.66 4.37 -0.09
C ILE A 14 -5.59 5.39 -0.76
N GLU A 15 -5.60 6.63 -0.30
CA GLU A 15 -6.42 7.68 -0.88
C GLU A 15 -6.08 7.95 -2.34
N LYS A 16 -4.80 8.04 -2.66
CA LYS A 16 -4.35 8.21 -4.04
C LYS A 16 -4.73 7.02 -4.91
N SER A 17 -4.62 5.82 -4.36
CA SER A 17 -4.97 4.60 -5.08
C SER A 17 -6.46 4.51 -5.38
N LYS A 18 -7.30 5.00 -4.48
CA LYS A 18 -8.75 5.06 -4.71
C LYS A 18 -9.12 6.06 -5.80
N ALA A 19 -8.32 7.09 -5.97
CA ALA A 19 -8.60 8.17 -6.91
C ALA A 19 -8.25 7.82 -8.35
N THR A 20 -7.57 6.69 -8.59
CA THR A 20 -7.18 6.28 -9.94
C THR A 20 -7.56 4.84 -10.21
N ALA A 21 -7.86 4.52 -11.47
CA ALA A 21 -8.06 3.16 -11.94
C ALA A 21 -6.81 2.60 -12.61
N ASP A 22 -5.75 3.39 -12.72
CA ASP A 22 -4.51 3.00 -13.38
C ASP A 22 -3.66 2.16 -12.43
N GLN A 23 -3.57 0.86 -12.71
CA GLN A 23 -2.83 -0.07 -11.87
C GLN A 23 -1.33 0.25 -11.81
N GLU A 24 -0.78 0.82 -12.87
CA GLU A 24 0.62 1.22 -12.88
C GLU A 24 0.89 2.33 -11.85
N LEU A 25 0.00 3.32 -11.80
CA LEU A 25 0.10 4.39 -10.80
C LEU A 25 -0.09 3.85 -9.38
N ILE A 26 -1.02 2.93 -9.20
CA ILE A 26 -1.25 2.31 -7.90
C ILE A 26 0.03 1.58 -7.43
N GLY A 27 0.67 0.85 -8.34
CA GLY A 27 1.93 0.18 -8.04
C GLY A 27 3.01 1.18 -7.60
N ASP A 28 3.09 2.31 -8.26
CA ASP A 28 4.05 3.37 -7.91
C ASP A 28 3.75 3.94 -6.52
N TYR A 29 2.49 4.18 -6.20
CA TYR A 29 2.11 4.67 -4.88
C TYR A 29 2.46 3.69 -3.78
N ILE A 30 2.23 2.40 -4.02
CA ILE A 30 2.59 1.34 -3.06
C ILE A 30 4.10 1.29 -2.87
N ALA A 31 4.87 1.34 -3.96
CA ALA A 31 6.33 1.31 -3.90
C ALA A 31 6.88 2.50 -3.12
N GLU A 32 6.33 3.68 -3.35
CA GLU A 32 6.72 4.89 -2.62
C GLU A 32 6.44 4.76 -1.13
N ALA A 33 5.24 4.29 -0.78
CA ALA A 33 4.87 4.09 0.62
C ALA A 33 5.77 3.07 1.30
N LEU A 34 6.06 1.96 0.64
CA LEU A 34 6.97 0.94 1.17
C LEU A 34 8.37 1.51 1.40
N GLY A 35 8.87 2.31 0.45
CA GLY A 35 10.17 2.93 0.57
C GLY A 35 10.28 3.84 1.80
N VAL A 36 9.25 4.63 2.04
CA VAL A 36 9.21 5.51 3.22
C VAL A 36 9.12 4.70 4.51
N LEU A 37 8.28 3.68 4.53
CA LEU A 37 8.13 2.83 5.72
C LEU A 37 9.41 2.08 6.07
N GLN A 38 10.20 1.71 5.07
CA GLN A 38 11.44 0.97 5.29
C GLN A 38 12.56 1.82 5.89
N ILE A 39 12.38 3.12 5.97
CA ILE A 39 13.37 3.99 6.65
C ILE A 39 13.52 3.59 8.12
N ASP A 40 12.41 3.28 8.79
CA ASP A 40 12.39 2.94 10.21
C ASP A 40 11.96 1.50 10.50
N ASN A 41 11.64 0.73 9.47
CA ASN A 41 11.10 -0.63 9.62
C ASN A 41 11.81 -1.58 8.66
N THR A 42 11.77 -2.87 8.97
CA THR A 42 12.25 -3.89 8.03
C THR A 42 11.29 -3.96 6.84
N GLU A 43 11.75 -4.52 5.73
CA GLU A 43 10.90 -4.73 4.55
C GLU A 43 9.66 -5.54 4.90
N GLU A 44 9.84 -6.61 5.69
CA GLU A 44 8.73 -7.46 6.10
C GLU A 44 7.72 -6.69 6.95
N ASP A 45 8.19 -5.92 7.92
CA ASP A 45 7.31 -5.13 8.78
C ASP A 45 6.56 -4.06 7.98
N ALA A 46 7.26 -3.36 7.08
CA ALA A 46 6.65 -2.35 6.24
C ALA A 46 5.56 -2.97 5.35
N PHE A 47 5.84 -4.12 4.76
CA PHE A 47 4.90 -4.85 3.92
C PHE A 47 3.66 -5.26 4.71
N ASN A 48 3.86 -5.80 5.93
CA ASN A 48 2.75 -6.21 6.79
C ASN A 48 1.88 -5.03 7.22
N MET A 49 2.50 -3.90 7.58
CA MET A 49 1.78 -2.69 7.98
C MET A 49 0.89 -2.18 6.84
N LEU A 50 1.47 -2.07 5.65
CA LEU A 50 0.74 -1.59 4.49
C LEU A 50 -0.35 -2.57 4.08
N GLY A 51 -0.06 -3.87 4.08
CA GLY A 51 -1.02 -4.90 3.75
C GLY A 51 -2.23 -4.92 4.67
N SER A 52 -2.00 -4.76 5.97
CA SER A 52 -3.07 -4.69 6.95
C SER A 52 -4.00 -3.50 6.67
N ALA A 53 -3.41 -2.34 6.37
CA ALA A 53 -4.18 -1.15 6.06
C ALA A 53 -4.98 -1.30 4.76
N ILE A 54 -4.38 -1.95 3.75
CA ILE A 54 -5.05 -2.20 2.47
C ILE A 54 -6.24 -3.15 2.67
N VAL A 55 -6.07 -4.21 3.45
CA VAL A 55 -7.16 -5.15 3.75
C VAL A 55 -8.32 -4.42 4.43
N ASP A 56 -8.01 -3.56 5.40
CA ASP A 56 -9.02 -2.77 6.08
C ASP A 56 -9.75 -1.82 5.11
N ALA A 57 -9.01 -1.18 4.22
CA ALA A 57 -9.59 -0.28 3.22
C ALA A 57 -10.50 -1.03 2.24
N VAL A 58 -10.10 -2.22 1.82
CA VAL A 58 -10.90 -3.06 0.92
C VAL A 58 -12.19 -3.49 1.62
N ALA A 59 -12.12 -3.84 2.89
CA ALA A 59 -13.29 -4.22 3.65
C ALA A 59 -14.26 -3.05 3.85
N ASP A 60 -13.72 -1.84 4.03
CA ASP A 60 -14.52 -0.64 4.25
C ASP A 60 -15.15 -0.11 2.95
N ASP A 61 -14.41 -0.15 1.86
CA ASP A 61 -14.86 0.41 0.58
C ASP A 61 -14.39 -0.44 -0.60
N PRO A 62 -15.00 -1.63 -0.80
CA PRO A 62 -14.57 -2.52 -1.88
C PRO A 62 -14.76 -1.94 -3.27
N ALA A 63 -15.72 -1.04 -3.46
CA ALA A 63 -16.02 -0.47 -4.77
C ALA A 63 -14.88 0.40 -5.31
N HIS A 64 -14.18 1.11 -4.43
CA HIS A 64 -13.12 2.04 -4.83
C HIS A 64 -11.71 1.47 -4.63
N THR A 65 -11.60 0.27 -4.10
CA THR A 65 -10.29 -0.35 -3.80
C THR A 65 -10.02 -1.59 -4.64
N GLU A 66 -10.82 -1.85 -5.67
CA GLU A 66 -10.66 -3.03 -6.52
C GLU A 66 -9.27 -3.06 -7.18
N GLY A 67 -8.87 -1.97 -7.80
CA GLY A 67 -7.54 -1.87 -8.43
C GLY A 67 -6.41 -2.01 -7.42
N LEU A 68 -6.56 -1.37 -6.27
CA LEU A 68 -5.58 -1.47 -5.20
C LEU A 68 -5.44 -2.92 -4.71
N PHE A 69 -6.54 -3.61 -4.53
CA PHE A 69 -6.53 -5.01 -4.10
C PHE A 69 -5.83 -5.90 -5.13
N GLU A 70 -6.11 -5.70 -6.42
CA GLU A 70 -5.48 -6.48 -7.48
C GLU A 70 -3.98 -6.28 -7.51
N VAL A 71 -3.51 -5.05 -7.46
CA VAL A 71 -2.08 -4.74 -7.47
C VAL A 71 -1.40 -5.33 -6.23
N TRP A 72 -2.02 -5.18 -5.07
CA TRP A 72 -1.48 -5.72 -3.82
C TRP A 72 -1.39 -7.24 -3.87
N SER A 73 -2.42 -7.91 -4.39
CA SER A 73 -2.44 -9.37 -4.51
C SER A 73 -1.30 -9.87 -5.39
N GLU A 74 -1.02 -9.19 -6.50
CA GLU A 74 0.10 -9.52 -7.37
C GLU A 74 1.44 -9.38 -6.66
N LEU A 75 1.60 -8.33 -5.88
CA LEU A 75 2.83 -8.12 -5.11
C LEU A 75 3.02 -9.21 -4.05
N GLU A 76 1.94 -9.62 -3.39
CA GLU A 76 2.01 -10.72 -2.42
C GLU A 76 2.42 -12.04 -3.09
N GLU A 77 1.88 -12.33 -4.26
CA GLU A 77 2.26 -13.52 -5.01
C GLU A 77 3.72 -13.52 -5.39
N GLN A 78 4.22 -12.38 -5.88
CA GLN A 78 5.63 -12.25 -6.24
C GLN A 78 6.54 -12.50 -5.05
N ARG A 79 6.17 -12.01 -3.87
CA ARG A 79 6.95 -12.24 -2.65
C ARG A 79 6.98 -13.72 -2.27
N LYS A 80 5.87 -14.43 -2.46
CA LYS A 80 5.82 -15.86 -2.15
C LYS A 80 6.68 -16.72 -3.07
N LEU A 81 6.88 -16.25 -4.30
CA LEU A 81 7.70 -16.96 -5.27
C LEU A 81 9.21 -16.79 -5.03
N GLU A 82 9.57 -15.82 -4.25
CA GLU A 82 10.96 -15.59 -3.85
C GLU A 82 11.29 -16.37 -2.59
#